data_6fe44016115f023a380b53d47c30cf1d
#
_entry.id   6fe44016115f023a380b53d47c30cf1d
#
_cell.length_a   1.000
_cell.length_b   1.000
_cell.length_c   1.000
_cell.angle_alpha   90.00
_cell.angle_beta   90.00
_cell.angle_gamma   90.00
#
_symmetry.space_group_name_H-M   'P 1'
#
loop_
_entity.id
_entity.type
_entity.pdbx_description
1 polymer ?
#
loop_
_entity_poly.entity_id
_entity_poly.type
_entity_poly.pdbx_seq_one_letter_code
_entity_poly.pdbx_strand_id
1 'polypeptide(L)'
;MSDLQDLSKKKGWDERYGNDEYIFGKEPNDFLKSVAAQIPEGGKVLCLADGEGRNGVYLAGLGYQVTSVDQSPVGLEKASTLATERGVSIETVAADLTQWDLGTGCWDAVVSIFFHIPEAPRNQIYERVTNSLKPGGLLILESYTPDQLKFRTGGPPTTELMMTKDIAHSTFPALNFEYCEELERDVIEGIGHTGRAAVLQVIARR
;
A
#
# COMPACT_ATOMS: atom_id res chain seq x y z
N MET A 1 -2.10 -15.22 23.22
CA MET A 1 -0.80 -14.53 22.99
C MET A 1 -0.80 -13.71 21.68
N SER A 2 -1.74 -13.93 20.74
CA SER A 2 -1.87 -13.15 19.48
C SER A 2 -2.32 -11.70 19.70
N ASP A 3 -3.28 -11.47 20.60
CA ASP A 3 -3.92 -10.16 20.78
C ASP A 3 -3.00 -9.08 21.37
N LEU A 4 -2.05 -9.47 22.23
CA LEU A 4 -1.09 -8.53 22.84
C LEU A 4 -0.01 -8.06 21.86
N GLN A 5 0.40 -8.94 20.91
CA GLN A 5 1.35 -8.55 19.86
C GLN A 5 0.71 -7.64 18.82
N ASP A 6 -0.57 -7.82 18.55
CA ASP A 6 -1.33 -7.01 17.59
C ASP A 6 -1.60 -5.60 18.13
N LEU A 7 -2.00 -5.49 19.40
CA LEU A 7 -2.16 -4.21 20.09
C LEU A 7 -0.86 -3.39 20.17
N SER A 8 0.30 -4.05 20.30
CA SER A 8 1.60 -3.37 20.32
C SER A 8 1.98 -2.81 18.94
N LYS A 9 1.63 -3.49 17.85
CA LYS A 9 1.85 -3.02 16.48
C LYS A 9 0.96 -1.82 16.15
N LYS A 10 -0.33 -1.92 16.48
CA LYS A 10 -1.30 -0.83 16.30
C LYS A 10 -0.88 0.42 17.08
N LYS A 11 -0.50 0.26 18.34
CA LYS A 11 -0.02 1.35 19.18
C LYS A 11 1.24 2.01 18.63
N GLY A 12 2.13 1.23 18.00
CA GLY A 12 3.33 1.74 17.36
C GLY A 12 3.04 2.64 16.15
N TRP A 13 2.02 2.35 15.33
CA TRP A 13 1.64 3.19 14.20
C TRP A 13 0.88 4.44 14.64
N ASP A 14 -0.05 4.33 15.59
CA ASP A 14 -0.75 5.48 16.17
C ASP A 14 0.24 6.48 16.78
N GLU A 15 1.26 6.00 17.50
CA GLU A 15 2.32 6.87 18.04
C GLU A 15 3.14 7.54 16.93
N ARG A 16 3.44 6.83 15.85
CA ARG A 16 4.18 7.37 14.69
C ARG A 16 3.39 8.46 13.98
N TYR A 17 2.09 8.22 13.72
CA TYR A 17 1.21 9.19 13.05
C TYR A 17 0.70 10.30 13.97
N GLY A 18 0.90 10.19 15.28
CA GLY A 18 0.44 11.16 16.29
C GLY A 18 1.15 12.52 16.26
N ASN A 19 2.10 12.73 15.36
CA ASN A 19 2.76 14.03 15.16
C ASN A 19 2.02 14.84 14.07
N ASP A 20 2.18 16.17 14.10
CA ASP A 20 1.56 17.06 13.12
C ASP A 20 2.12 16.86 11.69
N GLU A 21 3.38 16.43 11.58
CA GLU A 21 4.02 16.17 10.30
C GLU A 21 3.56 14.85 9.68
N TYR A 22 3.40 14.83 8.35
CA TYR A 22 3.15 13.61 7.59
C TYR A 22 4.47 12.86 7.39
N ILE A 23 4.59 11.68 8.01
CA ILE A 23 5.85 10.90 8.04
C ILE A 23 6.32 10.54 6.63
N PHE A 24 5.37 10.15 5.77
CA PHE A 24 5.66 9.76 4.39
C PHE A 24 5.31 10.86 3.38
N GLY A 25 5.11 12.10 3.86
CA GLY A 25 4.73 13.25 3.04
C GLY A 25 3.28 13.21 2.56
N LYS A 26 2.92 14.22 1.77
CA LYS A 26 1.56 14.40 1.22
C LYS A 26 1.47 14.10 -0.28
N GLU A 27 2.61 13.87 -0.93
CA GLU A 27 2.65 13.55 -2.37
C GLU A 27 2.61 12.04 -2.59
N PRO A 28 1.95 11.57 -3.66
CA PRO A 28 1.84 10.15 -3.94
C PRO A 28 3.18 9.50 -4.23
N ASN A 29 3.24 8.20 -4.09
CA ASN A 29 4.35 7.40 -4.57
C ASN A 29 4.55 7.60 -6.08
N ASP A 30 5.80 7.78 -6.53
CA ASP A 30 6.12 8.09 -7.92
C ASP A 30 5.76 6.97 -8.90
N PHE A 31 5.94 5.71 -8.48
CA PHE A 31 5.54 4.57 -9.32
C PHE A 31 4.02 4.55 -9.50
N LEU A 32 3.25 4.66 -8.40
CA LEU A 32 1.80 4.77 -8.48
C LEU A 32 1.37 5.92 -9.39
N LYS A 33 1.98 7.09 -9.23
CA LYS A 33 1.70 8.27 -10.06
C LYS A 33 1.91 7.99 -11.55
N SER A 34 2.97 7.27 -11.90
CA SER A 34 3.31 6.97 -13.30
C SER A 34 2.35 5.99 -13.97
N VAL A 35 1.64 5.15 -13.19
CA VAL A 35 0.79 4.08 -13.72
C VAL A 35 -0.70 4.25 -13.40
N ALA A 36 -1.09 5.24 -12.60
CA ALA A 36 -2.47 5.46 -12.16
C ALA A 36 -3.49 5.53 -13.31
N ALA A 37 -3.09 6.07 -14.47
CA ALA A 37 -3.94 6.15 -15.65
C ALA A 37 -4.31 4.78 -16.28
N GLN A 38 -3.70 3.69 -15.84
CA GLN A 38 -4.08 2.33 -16.25
C GLN A 38 -5.34 1.82 -15.53
N ILE A 39 -5.74 2.45 -14.44
CA ILE A 39 -6.98 2.17 -13.73
C ILE A 39 -8.14 2.71 -14.58
N PRO A 40 -9.25 1.97 -14.77
CA PRO A 40 -10.41 2.46 -15.50
C PRO A 40 -10.96 3.76 -14.93
N GLU A 41 -11.35 4.70 -15.77
CA GLU A 41 -11.92 6.00 -15.36
C GLU A 41 -13.10 5.82 -14.37
N GLY A 42 -13.08 6.55 -13.25
CA GLY A 42 -14.08 6.45 -12.20
C GLY A 42 -14.08 5.11 -11.44
N GLY A 43 -13.06 4.29 -11.65
CA GLY A 43 -12.94 2.95 -11.06
C GLY A 43 -12.90 2.97 -9.52
N LYS A 44 -13.33 1.85 -8.93
CA LYS A 44 -13.25 1.61 -7.48
C LYS A 44 -11.85 1.11 -7.13
N VAL A 45 -11.17 1.82 -6.25
CA VAL A 45 -9.79 1.52 -5.84
C VAL A 45 -9.72 1.25 -4.35
N LEU A 46 -9.08 0.15 -3.98
CA LEU A 46 -8.73 -0.18 -2.60
C LEU A 46 -7.26 0.13 -2.37
N CYS A 47 -6.95 1.01 -1.41
CA CYS A 47 -5.59 1.27 -0.95
C CYS A 47 -5.35 0.51 0.36
N LEU A 48 -4.40 -0.42 0.35
CA LEU A 48 -4.04 -1.24 1.50
C LEU A 48 -2.96 -0.56 2.33
N ALA A 49 -3.16 -0.50 3.66
CA ALA A 49 -2.23 0.13 4.60
C ALA A 49 -1.83 1.54 4.15
N ASP A 50 -2.83 2.35 3.79
CA ASP A 50 -2.65 3.67 3.17
C ASP A 50 -2.16 4.74 4.16
N GLY A 51 -2.16 4.43 5.45
CA GLY A 51 -1.64 5.28 6.53
C GLY A 51 -2.28 6.67 6.53
N GLU A 52 -1.46 7.69 6.27
CA GLU A 52 -1.85 9.11 6.23
C GLU A 52 -2.49 9.53 4.89
N GLY A 53 -2.78 8.56 3.98
CA GLY A 53 -3.65 8.75 2.82
C GLY A 53 -3.03 9.38 1.57
N ARG A 54 -1.72 9.57 1.51
CA ARG A 54 -1.06 10.25 0.38
C ARG A 54 -1.39 9.65 -0.99
N ASN A 55 -1.50 8.31 -1.08
CA ASN A 55 -1.82 7.60 -2.31
C ASN A 55 -3.32 7.62 -2.60
N GLY A 56 -4.15 7.30 -1.62
CA GLY A 56 -5.60 7.30 -1.77
C GLY A 56 -6.15 8.68 -2.12
N VAL A 57 -5.70 9.74 -1.45
CA VAL A 57 -6.11 11.12 -1.73
C VAL A 57 -5.69 11.57 -3.13
N TYR A 58 -4.48 11.20 -3.58
CA TYR A 58 -4.05 11.46 -4.95
C TYR A 58 -4.98 10.79 -5.98
N LEU A 59 -5.30 9.50 -5.77
CA LEU A 59 -6.19 8.77 -6.68
C LEU A 59 -7.61 9.36 -6.68
N ALA A 60 -8.14 9.78 -5.53
CA ALA A 60 -9.41 10.49 -5.45
C ALA A 60 -9.38 11.81 -6.24
N GLY A 61 -8.23 12.51 -6.23
CA GLY A 61 -8.00 13.71 -7.04
C GLY A 61 -8.02 13.46 -8.56
N LEU A 62 -7.78 12.22 -8.98
CA LEU A 62 -7.93 11.79 -10.37
C LEU A 62 -9.35 11.32 -10.72
N GLY A 63 -10.28 11.35 -9.77
CA GLY A 63 -11.69 10.98 -9.96
C GLY A 63 -12.01 9.50 -9.67
N TYR A 64 -11.11 8.74 -9.05
CA TYR A 64 -11.37 7.37 -8.63
C TYR A 64 -12.20 7.33 -7.34
N GLN A 65 -12.98 6.27 -7.15
CA GLN A 65 -13.73 5.98 -5.92
C GLN A 65 -12.81 5.20 -4.98
N VAL A 66 -12.23 5.87 -3.99
CA VAL A 66 -11.17 5.31 -3.16
C VAL A 66 -11.68 4.90 -1.79
N THR A 67 -11.32 3.67 -1.39
CA THR A 67 -11.40 3.18 -0.02
C THR A 67 -9.98 2.97 0.50
N SER A 68 -9.58 3.73 1.51
CA SER A 68 -8.28 3.61 2.20
C SER A 68 -8.45 2.81 3.48
N VAL A 69 -7.74 1.69 3.59
CA VAL A 69 -7.78 0.82 4.77
C VAL A 69 -6.44 0.85 5.48
N ASP A 70 -6.46 1.11 6.77
CA ASP A 70 -5.27 1.03 7.64
C ASP A 70 -5.67 0.55 9.04
N GLN A 71 -4.72 -0.03 9.77
CA GLN A 71 -4.94 -0.41 11.17
C GLN A 71 -4.94 0.78 12.13
N SER A 72 -4.34 1.92 11.72
CA SER A 72 -4.22 3.13 12.53
C SER A 72 -5.37 4.11 12.25
N PRO A 73 -6.31 4.30 13.19
CA PRO A 73 -7.31 5.35 13.08
C PRO A 73 -6.70 6.75 13.07
N VAL A 74 -5.53 6.95 13.73
CA VAL A 74 -4.81 8.23 13.73
C VAL A 74 -4.29 8.57 12.33
N GLY A 75 -3.72 7.58 11.61
CA GLY A 75 -3.31 7.75 10.21
C GLY A 75 -4.49 8.10 9.33
N LEU A 76 -5.61 7.39 9.47
CA LEU A 76 -6.82 7.63 8.67
C LEU A 76 -7.51 8.96 8.97
N GLU A 77 -7.42 9.50 10.17
CA GLU A 77 -7.86 10.87 10.48
C GLU A 77 -7.03 11.90 9.70
N LYS A 78 -5.71 11.71 9.63
CA LYS A 78 -4.83 12.56 8.80
C LYS A 78 -5.13 12.38 7.30
N ALA A 79 -5.43 11.16 6.85
CA ALA A 79 -5.87 10.90 5.47
C ALA A 79 -7.15 11.68 5.12
N SER A 80 -8.13 11.68 6.03
CA SER A 80 -9.38 12.45 5.87
C SER A 80 -9.14 13.95 5.86
N THR A 81 -8.22 14.42 6.70
CA THR A 81 -7.78 15.83 6.73
C THR A 81 -7.13 16.22 5.40
N LEU A 82 -6.19 15.41 4.91
CA LEU A 82 -5.53 15.62 3.61
C LEU A 82 -6.52 15.63 2.46
N ALA A 83 -7.51 14.72 2.46
CA ALA A 83 -8.58 14.69 1.46
C ALA A 83 -9.38 16.01 1.46
N THR A 84 -9.72 16.52 2.63
CA THR A 84 -10.40 17.81 2.79
C THR A 84 -9.54 18.96 2.27
N GLU A 85 -8.24 19.00 2.61
CA GLU A 85 -7.30 20.01 2.11
C GLU A 85 -7.19 20.02 0.58
N ARG A 86 -7.30 18.84 -0.04
CA ARG A 86 -7.24 18.68 -1.51
C ARG A 86 -8.60 18.80 -2.19
N GLY A 87 -9.69 19.02 -1.44
CA GLY A 87 -11.05 19.19 -1.99
C GLY A 87 -11.63 17.90 -2.57
N VAL A 88 -11.21 16.73 -2.07
CA VAL A 88 -11.69 15.41 -2.50
C VAL A 88 -12.25 14.63 -1.32
N SER A 89 -12.87 13.48 -1.58
CA SER A 89 -13.34 12.56 -0.56
C SER A 89 -12.79 11.16 -0.79
N ILE A 90 -12.47 10.47 0.30
CA ILE A 90 -12.11 9.05 0.34
C ILE A 90 -12.94 8.37 1.41
N GLU A 91 -13.24 7.09 1.23
CA GLU A 91 -13.74 6.25 2.31
C GLU A 91 -12.54 5.77 3.14
N THR A 92 -12.61 5.89 4.46
CA THR A 92 -11.56 5.40 5.37
C THR A 92 -12.11 4.26 6.24
N VAL A 93 -11.34 3.17 6.34
CA VAL A 93 -11.71 1.99 7.13
C VAL A 93 -10.57 1.64 8.10
N ALA A 94 -10.80 1.84 9.39
CA ALA A 94 -9.86 1.41 10.42
C ALA A 94 -10.03 -0.09 10.69
N ALA A 95 -9.16 -0.93 10.14
CA ALA A 95 -9.27 -2.37 10.22
C ALA A 95 -7.92 -3.10 10.18
N ASP A 96 -7.90 -4.29 10.79
CA ASP A 96 -6.86 -5.27 10.57
C ASP A 96 -7.13 -5.99 9.24
N LEU A 97 -6.24 -5.81 8.25
CA LEU A 97 -6.34 -6.44 6.94
C LEU A 97 -6.31 -7.98 7.00
N THR A 98 -5.83 -8.58 8.09
CA THR A 98 -5.88 -10.04 8.25
C THR A 98 -7.29 -10.54 8.53
N GLN A 99 -8.20 -9.67 9.03
CA GLN A 99 -9.56 -10.02 9.43
C GLN A 99 -10.63 -9.32 8.57
N TRP A 100 -10.32 -8.12 8.03
CA TRP A 100 -11.28 -7.33 7.26
C TRP A 100 -11.61 -8.00 5.93
N ASP A 101 -12.90 -8.05 5.58
CA ASP A 101 -13.36 -8.62 4.31
C ASP A 101 -13.09 -7.65 3.16
N LEU A 102 -12.19 -8.03 2.24
CA LEU A 102 -11.88 -7.25 1.04
C LEU A 102 -13.00 -7.31 -0.03
N GLY A 103 -14.00 -8.16 0.17
CA GLY A 103 -15.04 -8.45 -0.83
C GLY A 103 -14.54 -9.40 -1.94
N THR A 104 -15.40 -9.65 -2.91
CA THR A 104 -15.09 -10.54 -4.05
C THR A 104 -15.50 -9.86 -5.36
N GLY A 105 -14.56 -9.73 -6.28
CA GLY A 105 -14.82 -9.18 -7.63
C GLY A 105 -15.40 -7.76 -7.62
N CYS A 106 -15.01 -6.91 -6.67
CA CYS A 106 -15.58 -5.58 -6.46
C CYS A 106 -14.67 -4.41 -6.78
N TRP A 107 -13.34 -4.64 -6.87
CA TRP A 107 -12.36 -3.58 -7.10
C TRP A 107 -11.86 -3.56 -8.55
N ASP A 108 -11.80 -2.36 -9.12
CA ASP A 108 -11.16 -2.12 -10.42
C ASP A 108 -9.64 -2.07 -10.27
N ALA A 109 -9.14 -1.63 -9.11
CA ALA A 109 -7.74 -1.74 -8.75
C ALA A 109 -7.55 -1.94 -7.24
N VAL A 110 -6.46 -2.62 -6.88
CA VAL A 110 -5.92 -2.67 -5.52
C VAL A 110 -4.51 -2.12 -5.55
N VAL A 111 -4.22 -1.18 -4.65
CA VAL A 111 -2.93 -0.50 -4.50
C VAL A 111 -2.29 -0.92 -3.18
N SER A 112 -1.05 -1.38 -3.25
CA SER A 112 -0.25 -1.83 -2.11
C SER A 112 1.15 -1.22 -2.20
N ILE A 113 1.35 -0.07 -1.56
CA ILE A 113 2.61 0.67 -1.58
C ILE A 113 3.28 0.59 -0.21
N PHE A 114 4.45 -0.04 -0.16
CA PHE A 114 5.26 -0.24 1.04
C PHE A 114 4.51 -0.88 2.22
N PHE A 115 3.60 -1.81 1.91
CA PHE A 115 2.91 -2.62 2.90
C PHE A 115 3.78 -3.81 3.31
N HIS A 116 4.47 -3.68 4.45
CA HIS A 116 5.46 -4.64 4.93
C HIS A 116 4.95 -5.43 6.13
N ILE A 117 4.63 -6.69 5.91
CA ILE A 117 4.16 -7.63 6.95
C ILE A 117 4.81 -9.01 6.77
N PRO A 118 4.84 -9.85 7.82
CA PRO A 118 5.38 -11.20 7.74
C PRO A 118 4.71 -12.05 6.66
N GLU A 119 5.43 -13.06 6.17
CA GLU A 119 5.03 -13.89 5.03
C GLU A 119 3.64 -14.54 5.19
N ALA A 120 3.36 -15.18 6.32
CA ALA A 120 2.11 -15.92 6.50
C ALA A 120 0.86 -15.00 6.41
N PRO A 121 0.73 -13.89 7.17
CA PRO A 121 -0.38 -12.97 6.99
C PRO A 121 -0.36 -12.26 5.62
N ARG A 122 0.82 -11.99 5.06
CA ARG A 122 0.96 -11.40 3.72
C ARG A 122 0.30 -12.28 2.66
N ASN A 123 0.61 -13.57 2.64
CA ASN A 123 0.07 -14.51 1.67
C ASN A 123 -1.45 -14.65 1.80
N GLN A 124 -1.98 -14.69 3.03
CA GLN A 124 -3.43 -14.72 3.28
C GLN A 124 -4.15 -13.45 2.75
N ILE A 125 -3.56 -12.27 2.97
CA ILE A 125 -4.15 -11.01 2.48
C ILE A 125 -4.11 -10.97 0.96
N TYR A 126 -2.98 -11.29 0.33
CA TYR A 126 -2.82 -11.18 -1.11
C TYR A 126 -3.60 -12.25 -1.91
N GLU A 127 -3.86 -13.42 -1.33
CA GLU A 127 -4.84 -14.36 -1.90
C GLU A 127 -6.24 -13.72 -1.96
N ARG A 128 -6.68 -13.06 -0.89
CA ARG A 128 -7.95 -12.32 -0.86
C ARG A 128 -7.95 -11.10 -1.77
N VAL A 129 -6.82 -10.40 -1.92
CA VAL A 129 -6.66 -9.32 -2.91
C VAL A 129 -6.92 -9.83 -4.31
N THR A 130 -6.32 -10.96 -4.69
CA THR A 130 -6.55 -11.58 -6.00
C THR A 130 -8.04 -11.84 -6.25
N ASN A 131 -8.74 -12.38 -5.24
CA ASN A 131 -10.17 -12.68 -5.33
C ASN A 131 -11.06 -11.43 -5.30
N SER A 132 -10.62 -10.35 -4.69
CA SER A 132 -11.36 -9.10 -4.56
C SER A 132 -11.37 -8.25 -5.84
N LEU A 133 -10.34 -8.40 -6.69
CA LEU A 133 -10.27 -7.75 -7.99
C LEU A 133 -11.40 -8.23 -8.92
N LYS A 134 -11.97 -7.36 -9.72
CA LYS A 134 -12.83 -7.70 -10.85
C LYS A 134 -12.04 -8.46 -11.93
N PRO A 135 -12.71 -9.21 -12.82
CA PRO A 135 -12.04 -9.66 -14.06
C PRO A 135 -11.43 -8.47 -14.81
N GLY A 136 -10.14 -8.54 -15.12
CA GLY A 136 -9.37 -7.43 -15.69
C GLY A 136 -8.94 -6.37 -14.70
N GLY A 137 -9.26 -6.49 -13.41
CA GLY A 137 -8.86 -5.57 -12.34
C GLY A 137 -7.36 -5.60 -12.10
N LEU A 138 -6.82 -4.47 -11.63
CA LEU A 138 -5.39 -4.17 -11.60
C LEU A 138 -4.83 -4.24 -10.18
N LEU A 139 -3.72 -4.96 -9.98
CA LEU A 139 -2.86 -4.84 -8.81
C LEU A 139 -1.69 -3.90 -9.15
N ILE A 140 -1.51 -2.85 -8.33
CA ILE A 140 -0.33 -1.97 -8.36
C ILE A 140 0.37 -2.14 -7.02
N LEU A 141 1.62 -2.63 -7.05
CA LEU A 141 2.38 -2.89 -5.83
C LEU A 141 3.80 -2.35 -5.95
N GLU A 142 4.26 -1.65 -4.93
CA GLU A 142 5.68 -1.37 -4.71
C GLU A 142 6.07 -1.81 -3.30
N SER A 143 7.19 -2.53 -3.20
CA SER A 143 7.73 -3.03 -1.94
C SER A 143 9.24 -2.93 -1.94
N TYR A 144 9.87 -2.84 -0.77
CA TYR A 144 11.32 -2.98 -0.68
C TYR A 144 11.76 -4.41 -0.96
N THR A 145 12.90 -4.54 -1.63
CA THR A 145 13.62 -5.82 -1.80
C THR A 145 14.68 -6.00 -0.70
N PRO A 146 15.21 -7.22 -0.48
CA PRO A 146 16.29 -7.47 0.47
C PRO A 146 17.53 -6.57 0.29
N ASP A 147 17.78 -6.10 -0.92
CA ASP A 147 18.88 -5.20 -1.22
C ASP A 147 18.74 -3.82 -0.58
N GLN A 148 17.54 -3.44 -0.14
CA GLN A 148 17.29 -2.21 0.62
C GLN A 148 18.16 -2.09 1.88
N LEU A 149 18.50 -3.20 2.52
CA LEU A 149 19.34 -3.19 3.72
C LEU A 149 20.73 -2.58 3.49
N LYS A 150 21.20 -2.56 2.23
CA LYS A 150 22.49 -1.96 1.85
C LYS A 150 22.45 -0.43 1.96
N PHE A 151 21.30 0.20 1.74
CA PHE A 151 21.17 1.67 1.66
C PHE A 151 20.89 2.34 3.00
N ARG A 152 20.18 1.70 3.92
CA ARG A 152 19.82 2.26 5.23
C ARG A 152 19.02 3.58 5.15
N THR A 153 18.25 3.73 4.10
CA THR A 153 17.46 4.95 3.80
C THR A 153 15.98 4.82 4.16
N GLY A 154 15.62 3.83 4.94
CA GLY A 154 14.24 3.49 5.35
C GLY A 154 13.91 2.05 5.03
N GLY A 155 12.64 1.70 5.23
CA GLY A 155 12.14 0.34 5.03
C GLY A 155 12.22 -0.55 6.29
N PRO A 156 11.77 -1.79 6.18
CA PRO A 156 11.77 -2.74 7.30
C PRO A 156 13.20 -3.19 7.65
N PRO A 157 13.43 -3.56 8.93
CA PRO A 157 14.77 -3.93 9.39
C PRO A 157 15.20 -5.34 8.98
N THR A 158 14.29 -6.17 8.46
CA THR A 158 14.54 -7.58 8.11
C THR A 158 14.01 -7.94 6.74
N THR A 159 14.68 -8.85 6.06
CA THR A 159 14.30 -9.32 4.72
C THR A 159 12.97 -10.07 4.69
N GLU A 160 12.54 -10.67 5.81
CA GLU A 160 11.26 -11.39 5.94
C GLU A 160 10.04 -10.52 5.63
N LEU A 161 10.16 -9.21 5.80
CA LEU A 161 9.11 -8.22 5.53
C LEU A 161 9.19 -7.66 4.11
N MET A 162 10.17 -8.07 3.32
CA MET A 162 10.43 -7.56 1.98
C MET A 162 9.95 -8.53 0.91
N MET A 163 9.96 -8.08 -0.33
CA MET A 163 9.43 -8.84 -1.46
C MET A 163 10.44 -8.88 -2.61
N THR A 164 10.65 -10.07 -3.18
CA THR A 164 11.40 -10.25 -4.43
C THR A 164 10.45 -10.55 -5.58
N LYS A 165 10.96 -10.50 -6.81
CA LYS A 165 10.21 -10.91 -8.01
C LYS A 165 9.69 -12.36 -7.89
N ASP A 166 10.51 -13.28 -7.39
CA ASP A 166 10.11 -14.68 -7.20
C ASP A 166 9.00 -14.83 -6.16
N ILE A 167 9.09 -14.06 -5.06
CA ILE A 167 8.04 -14.02 -4.02
C ILE A 167 6.74 -13.47 -4.63
N ALA A 168 6.80 -12.41 -5.44
CA ALA A 168 5.60 -11.86 -6.07
C ALA A 168 4.93 -12.89 -7.01
N HIS A 169 5.69 -13.56 -7.86
CA HIS A 169 5.15 -14.60 -8.75
C HIS A 169 4.52 -15.76 -7.96
N SER A 170 5.13 -16.19 -6.86
CA SER A 170 4.58 -17.25 -6.00
C SER A 170 3.35 -16.79 -5.21
N THR A 171 3.27 -15.52 -4.84
CA THR A 171 2.16 -14.93 -4.07
C THR A 171 0.92 -14.71 -4.92
N PHE A 172 1.10 -14.36 -6.21
CA PHE A 172 0.01 -14.04 -7.13
C PHE A 172 -0.05 -14.98 -8.35
N PRO A 173 -0.14 -16.31 -8.16
CA PRO A 173 -0.08 -17.26 -9.28
C PRO A 173 -1.26 -17.15 -10.25
N ALA A 174 -2.37 -16.52 -9.85
CA ALA A 174 -3.56 -16.35 -10.68
C ALA A 174 -3.63 -14.97 -11.36
N LEU A 175 -2.64 -14.11 -11.18
CA LEU A 175 -2.58 -12.83 -11.87
C LEU A 175 -1.63 -12.89 -13.08
N ASN A 176 -2.00 -12.16 -14.13
CA ASN A 176 -1.14 -11.95 -15.30
C ASN A 176 -0.24 -10.72 -15.04
N PHE A 177 1.07 -10.93 -14.95
CA PHE A 177 2.04 -9.87 -14.72
C PHE A 177 2.30 -9.09 -16.01
N GLU A 178 1.94 -7.82 -16.05
CA GLU A 178 2.25 -6.87 -17.14
C GLU A 178 3.61 -6.20 -16.90
N TYR A 179 3.99 -6.02 -15.62
CA TYR A 179 5.29 -5.51 -15.20
C TYR A 179 5.67 -6.11 -13.85
N CYS A 180 6.91 -6.56 -13.69
CA CYS A 180 7.42 -7.09 -12.43
C CYS A 180 8.95 -6.98 -12.45
N GLU A 181 9.48 -5.88 -11.87
CA GLU A 181 10.92 -5.61 -11.92
C GLU A 181 11.47 -5.17 -10.56
N GLU A 182 12.64 -5.70 -10.23
CA GLU A 182 13.47 -5.23 -9.13
C GLU A 182 14.43 -4.16 -9.67
N LEU A 183 14.45 -2.99 -9.02
CA LEU A 183 15.28 -1.87 -9.46
C LEU A 183 15.71 -0.99 -8.28
N GLU A 184 16.72 -0.19 -8.53
CA GLU A 184 17.14 0.85 -7.63
C GLU A 184 16.64 2.20 -8.14
N ARG A 185 16.02 2.97 -7.24
CA ARG A 185 15.57 4.33 -7.52
C ARG A 185 15.79 5.25 -6.33
N ASP A 186 15.75 6.55 -6.56
CA ASP A 186 15.67 7.49 -5.47
C ASP A 186 14.22 7.61 -5.01
N VAL A 187 14.01 7.54 -3.70
CA VAL A 187 12.72 7.73 -3.04
C VAL A 187 12.79 9.03 -2.27
N ILE A 188 11.78 9.89 -2.44
CA ILE A 188 11.63 11.15 -1.70
C ILE A 188 10.20 11.19 -1.17
N GLU A 189 9.99 10.53 -0.07
CA GLU A 189 8.66 10.30 0.51
C GLU A 189 8.67 10.64 2.01
N GLY A 190 8.65 11.95 2.30
CA GLY A 190 8.69 12.47 3.65
C GLY A 190 9.99 12.13 4.41
N ILE A 191 9.91 12.23 5.73
CA ILE A 191 11.07 11.94 6.61
C ILE A 191 11.31 10.44 6.80
N GLY A 192 10.30 9.62 6.54
CA GLY A 192 10.35 8.16 6.74
C GLY A 192 11.02 7.39 5.61
N HIS A 193 10.96 7.90 4.39
CA HIS A 193 11.50 7.25 3.19
C HIS A 193 12.20 8.28 2.28
N THR A 194 13.49 8.51 2.49
CA THR A 194 14.26 9.44 1.65
C THR A 194 15.66 8.92 1.39
N GLY A 195 16.00 8.76 0.09
CA GLY A 195 17.31 8.35 -0.38
C GLY A 195 17.24 7.22 -1.42
N ARG A 196 18.41 6.67 -1.77
CA ARG A 196 18.51 5.53 -2.69
C ARG A 196 17.81 4.31 -2.11
N ALA A 197 17.02 3.63 -2.90
CA ALA A 197 16.22 2.49 -2.49
C ALA A 197 16.27 1.36 -3.51
N ALA A 198 16.21 0.11 -3.02
CA ALA A 198 16.00 -1.08 -3.82
C ALA A 198 14.55 -1.54 -3.66
N VAL A 199 13.79 -1.54 -4.75
CA VAL A 199 12.36 -1.81 -4.76
C VAL A 199 11.98 -2.86 -5.79
N LEU A 200 10.89 -3.56 -5.51
CA LEU A 200 10.13 -4.34 -6.47
C LEU A 200 8.92 -3.52 -6.87
N GLN A 201 8.68 -3.38 -8.16
CA GLN A 201 7.48 -2.77 -8.73
C GLN A 201 6.68 -3.81 -9.51
N VAL A 202 5.38 -3.87 -9.28
CA VAL A 202 4.48 -4.85 -9.90
C VAL A 202 3.24 -4.16 -10.45
N ILE A 203 2.91 -4.50 -11.69
CA ILE A 203 1.59 -4.31 -12.32
C ILE A 203 1.12 -5.69 -12.75
N ALA A 204 0.00 -6.13 -12.21
CA ALA A 204 -0.57 -7.42 -12.57
C ALA A 204 -2.09 -7.34 -12.67
N ARG A 205 -2.67 -8.15 -13.55
CA ARG A 205 -4.10 -8.13 -13.89
C ARG A 205 -4.76 -9.47 -13.62
N ARG A 206 -5.97 -9.43 -13.06
CA ARG A 206 -6.80 -10.61 -12.83
C ARG A 206 -7.46 -11.11 -14.12
#